data_b909e85903a09edb73b1d12e810c21b9
#
_entry.id   b909e85903a09edb73b1d12e810c21b9
#
_cell.length_a   1.000
_cell.length_b   1.000
_cell.length_c   1.000
_cell.angle_alpha   90.00
_cell.angle_beta   90.00
_cell.angle_gamma   90.00
#
_symmetry.space_group_name_H-M   'P 1'
#
loop_
_entity.id
_entity.type
_entity.pdbx_description
1 polymer ?
#
loop_
_entity_poly.entity_id
_entity_poly.type
_entity_poly.pdbx_seq_one_letter_code
_entity_poly.pdbx_strand_id
1 'polypeptide(L)'
;MPVDLYVGGIEHATLHLLYARFWHKVLYDCGFVSTDEPFQRLFNQGMVHSRSYRDNGGRYYYPEQVYEKEGAWFTKDGDLPLNSRIEKMSKSRYNVVRPEQVVDEYGADSLRLYEVFMGPLEANAIWQTDGLSGTRRFLDRAWHMFEVSKAYSGIEDSEDIERALHQTIKKVTEDLENLRLNTAISQLMIFVNQATAEDGVSRDTLSRFIRLLAPFAPHVCEEMWRSLGNEELVLNAPWPEYDPEKCIESEVTIVVQVNGKLRARLVRPSGAEEASVRAAALDQQSVRQQLGGKEILNVIYIPNKLINIVVQ
;
A
#
# COMPACT_ATOMS: atom_id res chain seq x y z
N MET A 1 17.27 8.24 -25.02
CA MET A 1 16.76 6.94 -25.47
C MET A 1 17.81 5.89 -25.21
N PRO A 2 17.44 4.74 -24.64
CA PRO A 2 16.07 4.28 -24.40
C PRO A 2 15.42 4.96 -23.17
N VAL A 3 14.10 4.77 -23.02
CA VAL A 3 13.35 5.19 -21.83
C VAL A 3 13.45 4.10 -20.77
N ASP A 4 13.77 4.45 -19.52
CA ASP A 4 14.02 3.48 -18.45
C ASP A 4 12.75 2.73 -18.03
N LEU A 5 11.65 3.45 -17.82
CA LEU A 5 10.35 2.91 -17.45
C LEU A 5 9.23 3.61 -18.23
N TYR A 6 8.40 2.83 -18.90
CA TYR A 6 7.24 3.31 -19.63
C TYR A 6 5.96 2.69 -19.05
N VAL A 7 5.07 3.54 -18.55
CA VAL A 7 3.80 3.13 -17.94
C VAL A 7 2.65 3.53 -18.85
N GLY A 8 1.76 2.59 -19.18
CA GLY A 8 0.62 2.86 -20.06
C GLY A 8 -0.34 1.69 -20.15
N GLY A 9 -1.61 1.98 -20.53
CA GLY A 9 -2.65 0.97 -20.66
C GLY A 9 -2.36 -0.06 -21.74
N ILE A 10 -2.77 -1.30 -21.51
CA ILE A 10 -2.56 -2.42 -22.44
C ILE A 10 -3.20 -2.21 -23.82
N GLU A 11 -4.24 -1.36 -23.92
CA GLU A 11 -4.88 -0.99 -25.19
C GLU A 11 -3.90 -0.35 -26.18
N HIS A 12 -2.81 0.24 -25.70
CA HIS A 12 -1.77 0.84 -26.54
C HIS A 12 -0.82 -0.18 -27.17
N ALA A 13 -0.89 -1.46 -26.82
CA ALA A 13 -0.04 -2.51 -27.40
C ALA A 13 -0.16 -2.56 -28.93
N THR A 14 -1.38 -2.40 -29.47
CA THR A 14 -1.65 -2.39 -30.91
C THR A 14 -1.82 -0.98 -31.50
N LEU A 15 -1.59 0.06 -30.71
CA LEU A 15 -1.70 1.46 -31.10
C LEU A 15 -0.34 2.16 -30.94
N HIS A 16 -0.21 2.99 -29.91
CA HIS A 16 0.98 3.80 -29.66
C HIS A 16 2.27 2.98 -29.54
N LEU A 17 2.26 1.87 -28.79
CA LEU A 17 3.47 1.06 -28.57
C LEU A 17 3.97 0.42 -29.85
N LEU A 18 3.07 -0.02 -30.74
CA LEU A 18 3.43 -0.56 -32.04
C LEU A 18 4.12 0.49 -32.90
N TYR A 19 3.56 1.72 -32.96
CA TYR A 19 4.16 2.82 -33.72
C TYR A 19 5.50 3.29 -33.12
N ALA A 20 5.57 3.45 -31.81
CA ALA A 20 6.79 3.88 -31.13
C ALA A 20 7.94 2.90 -31.42
N ARG A 21 7.68 1.60 -31.30
CA ARG A 21 8.66 0.56 -31.55
C ARG A 21 9.06 0.49 -33.03
N PHE A 22 8.10 0.58 -33.95
CA PHE A 22 8.38 0.58 -35.39
C PHE A 22 9.30 1.75 -35.80
N TRP A 23 8.93 2.97 -35.40
CA TRP A 23 9.74 4.14 -35.74
C TRP A 23 11.12 4.13 -35.07
N HIS A 24 11.21 3.64 -33.84
CA HIS A 24 12.49 3.51 -33.16
C HIS A 24 13.44 2.55 -33.89
N LYS A 25 12.92 1.42 -34.40
CA LYS A 25 13.70 0.49 -35.21
C LYS A 25 14.16 1.10 -36.53
N VAL A 26 13.31 1.88 -37.19
CA VAL A 26 13.71 2.64 -38.40
C VAL A 26 14.85 3.63 -38.07
N LEU A 27 14.73 4.35 -36.96
CA LEU A 27 15.79 5.29 -36.52
C LEU A 27 17.08 4.55 -36.15
N TYR A 28 16.99 3.36 -35.58
CA TYR A 28 18.13 2.52 -35.28
C TYR A 28 18.83 2.05 -36.58
N ASP A 29 18.09 1.54 -37.54
CA ASP A 29 18.59 1.12 -38.84
C ASP A 29 19.25 2.28 -39.62
N CYS A 30 18.75 3.51 -39.43
CA CYS A 30 19.33 4.72 -40.01
C CYS A 30 20.48 5.30 -39.17
N GLY A 31 20.85 4.73 -38.02
CA GLY A 31 21.95 5.18 -37.17
C GLY A 31 21.69 6.42 -36.34
N PHE A 32 20.42 6.81 -36.15
CA PHE A 32 20.05 8.00 -35.34
C PHE A 32 19.92 7.69 -33.84
N VAL A 33 19.71 6.44 -33.44
CA VAL A 33 19.64 6.01 -32.06
C VAL A 33 20.56 4.81 -31.82
N SER A 34 21.01 4.62 -30.58
CA SER A 34 22.02 3.62 -30.20
C SER A 34 21.43 2.27 -29.76
N THR A 35 20.11 2.17 -29.59
CA THR A 35 19.43 0.96 -29.13
C THR A 35 18.34 0.57 -30.11
N ASP A 36 18.08 -0.74 -30.24
CA ASP A 36 17.05 -1.28 -31.14
C ASP A 36 15.64 -1.30 -30.51
N GLU A 37 15.53 -1.07 -29.19
CA GLU A 37 14.26 -0.97 -28.50
C GLU A 37 14.09 0.39 -27.79
N PRO A 38 12.88 1.01 -27.85
CA PRO A 38 12.64 2.33 -27.27
C PRO A 38 12.52 2.34 -25.74
N PHE A 39 12.08 1.24 -25.14
CA PHE A 39 11.77 1.10 -23.72
C PHE A 39 12.56 -0.02 -23.08
N GLN A 40 13.24 0.24 -21.96
CA GLN A 40 13.94 -0.79 -21.20
C GLN A 40 12.95 -1.66 -20.39
N ARG A 41 11.96 -1.00 -19.80
CA ARG A 41 10.89 -1.65 -19.03
C ARG A 41 9.54 -1.07 -19.41
N LEU A 42 8.62 -1.93 -19.80
CA LEU A 42 7.21 -1.59 -20.02
C LEU A 42 6.38 -2.12 -18.86
N PHE A 43 5.53 -1.27 -18.29
CA PHE A 43 4.58 -1.65 -17.26
C PHE A 43 3.17 -1.25 -17.68
N ASN A 44 2.26 -2.23 -17.72
CA ASN A 44 0.86 -1.99 -18.05
C ASN A 44 0.02 -2.02 -16.77
N GLN A 45 -0.60 -0.89 -16.43
CA GLN A 45 -1.54 -0.82 -15.32
C GLN A 45 -2.88 -1.46 -15.70
N GLY A 46 -3.59 -1.94 -14.67
CA GLY A 46 -4.96 -2.42 -14.81
C GLY A 46 -5.96 -1.31 -15.13
N MET A 47 -7.16 -1.69 -15.47
CA MET A 47 -8.25 -0.76 -15.74
C MET A 47 -9.07 -0.48 -14.49
N VAL A 48 -9.51 0.77 -14.32
CA VAL A 48 -10.46 1.13 -13.29
C VAL A 48 -11.88 0.94 -13.84
N HIS A 49 -12.65 0.13 -13.15
CA HIS A 49 -14.05 -0.15 -13.43
C HIS A 49 -14.95 0.63 -12.47
N SER A 50 -16.19 0.87 -12.91
CA SER A 50 -17.20 1.46 -12.04
C SER A 50 -18.56 0.82 -12.33
N ARG A 51 -19.49 0.98 -11.38
CA ARG A 51 -20.85 0.49 -11.54
C ARG A 51 -21.63 1.33 -12.54
N SER A 52 -22.26 0.69 -13.50
CA SER A 52 -23.20 1.30 -14.43
C SER A 52 -24.62 0.82 -14.12
N TYR A 53 -25.61 1.64 -14.49
CA TYR A 53 -27.01 1.38 -14.24
C TYR A 53 -27.78 1.54 -15.53
N ARG A 54 -28.54 0.51 -15.93
CA ARG A 54 -29.23 0.47 -17.22
C ARG A 54 -30.65 -0.09 -17.06
N ASP A 55 -31.64 0.54 -17.68
CA ASP A 55 -32.98 0.00 -17.74
C ASP A 55 -33.13 -1.12 -18.79
N ASN A 56 -34.29 -1.76 -18.84
CA ASN A 56 -34.58 -2.83 -19.79
C ASN A 56 -34.68 -2.32 -21.24
N GLY A 57 -34.91 -1.03 -21.46
CA GLY A 57 -34.91 -0.37 -22.77
C GLY A 57 -33.51 -0.04 -23.27
N GLY A 58 -32.48 -0.22 -22.46
CA GLY A 58 -31.09 0.01 -22.85
C GLY A 58 -30.54 1.38 -22.51
N ARG A 59 -31.29 2.25 -21.85
CA ARG A 59 -30.85 3.58 -21.42
C ARG A 59 -30.05 3.49 -20.17
N TYR A 60 -28.90 4.22 -20.11
CA TYR A 60 -28.05 4.36 -18.93
C TYR A 60 -28.44 5.56 -18.07
N TYR A 61 -28.15 5.47 -16.79
CA TYR A 61 -28.44 6.48 -15.77
C TYR A 61 -27.18 6.82 -14.97
N TYR A 62 -27.06 8.08 -14.56
CA TYR A 62 -25.98 8.54 -13.66
C TYR A 62 -26.17 7.98 -12.25
N PRO A 63 -25.09 7.78 -11.47
CA PRO A 63 -25.18 7.34 -10.06
C PRO A 63 -26.10 8.21 -9.22
N GLU A 64 -26.13 9.53 -9.44
CA GLU A 64 -26.97 10.48 -8.71
C GLU A 64 -28.47 10.32 -8.96
N GLN A 65 -28.83 9.68 -10.07
CA GLN A 65 -30.22 9.45 -10.48
C GLN A 65 -30.82 8.14 -9.97
N VAL A 66 -30.00 7.33 -9.26
CA VAL A 66 -30.38 5.99 -8.84
C VAL A 66 -30.32 5.84 -7.32
N TYR A 67 -31.00 4.83 -6.79
CA TYR A 67 -30.89 4.41 -5.39
C TYR A 67 -31.03 2.90 -5.29
N GLU A 68 -30.48 2.35 -4.20
CA GLU A 68 -30.57 0.93 -3.88
C GLU A 68 -31.65 0.68 -2.83
N LYS A 69 -32.45 -0.35 -3.08
CA LYS A 69 -33.44 -0.85 -2.13
C LYS A 69 -33.44 -2.38 -2.15
N GLU A 70 -33.19 -3.00 -1.02
CA GLU A 70 -33.22 -4.46 -0.84
C GLU A 70 -32.31 -5.23 -1.85
N GLY A 71 -31.16 -4.65 -2.19
CA GLY A 71 -30.21 -5.24 -3.15
C GLY A 71 -30.57 -5.03 -4.63
N ALA A 72 -31.65 -4.33 -4.93
CA ALA A 72 -32.07 -3.95 -6.27
C ALA A 72 -31.93 -2.44 -6.49
N TRP A 73 -31.66 -2.05 -7.74
CA TRP A 73 -31.43 -0.66 -8.12
C TRP A 73 -32.64 -0.08 -8.85
N PHE A 74 -32.96 1.16 -8.54
CA PHE A 74 -34.11 1.88 -9.11
C PHE A 74 -33.73 3.31 -9.45
N THR A 75 -34.46 3.91 -10.40
CA THR A 75 -34.37 5.37 -10.64
C THR A 75 -35.05 6.13 -9.51
N LYS A 76 -34.49 7.28 -9.13
CA LYS A 76 -35.12 8.20 -8.16
C LYS A 76 -36.40 8.82 -8.69
N ASP A 77 -36.51 8.93 -10.01
CA ASP A 77 -37.68 9.44 -10.70
C ASP A 77 -38.43 8.27 -11.32
N GLY A 78 -39.56 7.92 -10.72
CA GLY A 78 -40.50 6.91 -11.21
C GLY A 78 -40.20 5.45 -10.84
N ASP A 79 -39.25 5.18 -9.95
CA ASP A 79 -38.96 3.83 -9.39
C ASP A 79 -38.78 2.74 -10.46
N LEU A 80 -38.20 3.08 -11.62
CA LEU A 80 -37.90 2.10 -12.66
C LEU A 80 -36.82 1.14 -12.23
N PRO A 81 -37.02 -0.18 -12.35
CA PRO A 81 -35.99 -1.15 -12.01
C PRO A 81 -34.82 -1.10 -12.99
N LEU A 82 -33.60 -1.19 -12.44
CA LEU A 82 -32.37 -1.08 -13.20
C LEU A 82 -31.50 -2.33 -13.04
N ASN A 83 -30.85 -2.73 -14.12
CA ASN A 83 -29.77 -3.69 -14.11
C ASN A 83 -28.46 -2.94 -13.80
N SER A 84 -27.69 -3.42 -12.83
CA SER A 84 -26.36 -2.86 -12.54
C SER A 84 -25.25 -3.83 -12.92
N ARG A 85 -24.13 -3.27 -13.42
CA ARG A 85 -22.93 -4.04 -13.79
C ARG A 85 -21.67 -3.28 -13.44
N ILE A 86 -20.61 -4.03 -13.07
CA ILE A 86 -19.27 -3.48 -12.96
C ILE A 86 -18.61 -3.61 -14.33
N GLU A 87 -18.23 -2.48 -14.91
CA GLU A 87 -17.62 -2.43 -16.22
C GLU A 87 -16.68 -1.24 -16.38
N LYS A 88 -15.87 -1.22 -17.45
CA LYS A 88 -14.94 -0.12 -17.75
C LYS A 88 -15.67 1.22 -17.73
N MET A 89 -15.09 2.23 -17.10
CA MET A 89 -15.61 3.59 -17.10
C MET A 89 -15.74 4.12 -18.53
N SER A 90 -16.90 4.67 -18.86
CA SER A 90 -17.18 5.25 -20.17
C SER A 90 -18.22 6.37 -20.06
N LYS A 91 -18.00 7.46 -20.78
CA LYS A 91 -18.96 8.58 -20.86
C LYS A 91 -20.33 8.14 -21.37
N SER A 92 -20.37 7.17 -22.31
CA SER A 92 -21.63 6.62 -22.88
C SER A 92 -22.41 5.73 -21.90
N ARG A 93 -21.78 5.29 -20.80
CA ARG A 93 -22.40 4.46 -19.76
C ARG A 93 -22.73 5.24 -18.49
N TYR A 94 -22.37 6.53 -18.46
CA TYR A 94 -22.57 7.44 -17.33
C TYR A 94 -21.99 6.96 -16.00
N ASN A 95 -20.92 6.14 -16.05
CA ASN A 95 -20.25 5.58 -14.90
C ASN A 95 -18.83 6.14 -14.69
N VAL A 96 -18.52 7.30 -15.25
CA VAL A 96 -17.24 7.99 -15.12
C VAL A 96 -17.25 8.82 -13.85
N VAL A 97 -16.22 8.67 -13.03
CA VAL A 97 -15.91 9.57 -11.93
C VAL A 97 -15.07 10.73 -12.47
N ARG A 98 -15.42 11.95 -12.11
CA ARG A 98 -14.69 13.15 -12.52
C ARG A 98 -13.62 13.49 -11.47
N PRO A 99 -12.33 13.49 -11.84
CA PRO A 99 -11.26 13.81 -10.89
C PRO A 99 -11.43 15.16 -10.21
N GLU A 100 -11.94 16.17 -10.94
CA GLU A 100 -12.15 17.53 -10.42
C GLU A 100 -13.09 17.51 -9.20
N GLN A 101 -14.19 16.79 -9.28
CA GLN A 101 -15.16 16.68 -8.18
C GLN A 101 -14.54 16.00 -6.95
N VAL A 102 -13.71 14.97 -7.17
CA VAL A 102 -13.01 14.27 -6.09
C VAL A 102 -11.97 15.19 -5.45
N VAL A 103 -11.23 15.94 -6.26
CA VAL A 103 -10.23 16.90 -5.76
C VAL A 103 -10.90 18.02 -4.96
N ASP A 104 -12.04 18.54 -5.40
CA ASP A 104 -12.78 19.59 -4.69
C ASP A 104 -13.30 19.10 -3.31
N GLU A 105 -13.69 17.82 -3.21
CA GLU A 105 -14.27 17.25 -1.99
C GLU A 105 -13.20 16.68 -1.02
N TYR A 106 -12.20 15.94 -1.55
CA TYR A 106 -11.24 15.19 -0.74
C TYR A 106 -9.80 15.72 -0.82
N GLY A 107 -9.50 16.55 -1.81
CA GLY A 107 -8.15 17.03 -2.11
C GLY A 107 -7.36 16.13 -3.05
N ALA A 108 -6.41 16.72 -3.77
CA ALA A 108 -5.60 16.02 -4.78
C ALA A 108 -4.76 14.89 -4.20
N ASP A 109 -4.16 15.08 -3.03
CA ASP A 109 -3.33 14.04 -2.39
C ASP A 109 -4.14 12.83 -1.94
N SER A 110 -5.41 13.02 -1.50
CA SER A 110 -6.30 11.92 -1.17
C SER A 110 -6.66 11.09 -2.40
N LEU A 111 -6.93 11.74 -3.55
CA LEU A 111 -7.18 11.07 -4.82
C LEU A 111 -5.95 10.27 -5.26
N ARG A 112 -4.76 10.87 -5.28
CA ARG A 112 -3.50 10.22 -5.65
C ARG A 112 -3.24 8.95 -4.83
N LEU A 113 -3.35 9.08 -3.50
CA LEU A 113 -3.21 7.95 -2.59
C LEU A 113 -4.23 6.85 -2.89
N TYR A 114 -5.49 7.23 -3.11
CA TYR A 114 -6.55 6.27 -3.35
C TYR A 114 -6.34 5.48 -4.65
N GLU A 115 -5.98 6.14 -5.75
CA GLU A 115 -5.75 5.49 -7.05
C GLU A 115 -4.67 4.39 -7.00
N VAL A 116 -3.60 4.63 -6.24
CA VAL A 116 -2.50 3.65 -6.12
C VAL A 116 -2.65 2.71 -4.92
N PHE A 117 -3.63 2.94 -4.04
CA PHE A 117 -3.93 2.10 -2.88
C PHE A 117 -5.01 1.05 -3.15
N MET A 118 -5.87 1.24 -4.17
CA MET A 118 -6.99 0.33 -4.48
C MET A 118 -6.59 -1.13 -4.66
N GLY A 119 -5.34 -1.41 -5.04
CA GLY A 119 -4.80 -2.76 -5.25
C GLY A 119 -3.45 -2.75 -5.97
N PRO A 120 -2.94 -3.92 -6.35
CA PRO A 120 -1.76 -4.00 -7.20
C PRO A 120 -1.99 -3.22 -8.50
N LEU A 121 -0.99 -2.43 -8.91
CA LEU A 121 -1.14 -1.49 -10.01
C LEU A 121 -1.49 -2.17 -11.35
N GLU A 122 -1.05 -3.42 -11.55
CA GLU A 122 -1.35 -4.24 -12.74
C GLU A 122 -2.75 -4.87 -12.73
N ALA A 123 -3.42 -4.90 -11.58
CA ALA A 123 -4.74 -5.50 -11.45
C ALA A 123 -5.86 -4.51 -11.81
N ASN A 124 -6.96 -5.05 -12.36
CA ASN A 124 -8.16 -4.25 -12.52
C ASN A 124 -8.75 -3.90 -11.13
N ALA A 125 -9.14 -2.66 -10.94
CA ALA A 125 -9.73 -2.18 -9.70
C ALA A 125 -11.17 -1.71 -9.91
N ILE A 126 -11.99 -1.79 -8.87
CA ILE A 126 -13.36 -1.26 -8.87
C ILE A 126 -13.36 0.03 -8.05
N TRP A 127 -13.77 1.12 -8.66
CA TRP A 127 -13.91 2.40 -7.97
C TRP A 127 -14.99 2.32 -6.88
N GLN A 128 -14.60 2.72 -5.67
CA GLN A 128 -15.47 2.82 -4.49
C GLN A 128 -15.21 4.16 -3.81
N THR A 129 -16.13 5.09 -3.94
CA THR A 129 -15.96 6.47 -3.41
C THR A 129 -15.71 6.49 -1.91
N ASP A 130 -16.27 5.55 -1.16
CA ASP A 130 -16.07 5.45 0.30
C ASP A 130 -14.59 5.23 0.69
N GLY A 131 -13.79 4.64 -0.19
CA GLY A 131 -12.35 4.44 0.01
C GLY A 131 -11.55 5.75 0.13
N LEU A 132 -12.02 6.83 -0.52
CA LEU A 132 -11.40 8.16 -0.44
C LEU A 132 -11.38 8.72 0.98
N SER A 133 -12.44 8.47 1.75
CA SER A 133 -12.50 8.88 3.16
C SER A 133 -11.42 8.22 4.00
N GLY A 134 -10.99 7.02 3.62
CA GLY A 134 -9.89 6.29 4.27
C GLY A 134 -8.53 6.95 4.05
N THR A 135 -8.24 7.34 2.80
CA THR A 135 -6.98 8.02 2.46
C THR A 135 -6.95 9.45 3.01
N ARG A 136 -8.07 10.15 3.04
CA ARG A 136 -8.17 11.45 3.69
C ARG A 136 -7.86 11.35 5.18
N ARG A 137 -8.50 10.41 5.90
CA ARG A 137 -8.21 10.19 7.34
C ARG A 137 -6.77 9.80 7.61
N PHE A 138 -6.11 9.10 6.68
CA PHE A 138 -4.68 8.82 6.80
C PHE A 138 -3.86 10.12 6.72
N LEU A 139 -4.13 11.00 5.76
CA LEU A 139 -3.46 12.29 5.67
C LEU A 139 -3.72 13.18 6.89
N ASP A 140 -4.95 13.22 7.40
CA ASP A 140 -5.29 13.97 8.60
C ASP A 140 -4.51 13.46 9.83
N ARG A 141 -4.31 12.13 9.96
CA ARG A 141 -3.47 11.56 11.03
C ARG A 141 -1.97 11.85 10.83
N ALA A 142 -1.49 11.80 9.59
CA ALA A 142 -0.11 12.16 9.29
C ALA A 142 0.15 13.64 9.61
N TRP A 143 -0.80 14.51 9.29
CA TRP A 143 -0.76 15.93 9.66
C TRP A 143 -0.78 16.12 11.18
N HIS A 144 -1.65 15.42 11.89
CA HIS A 144 -1.70 15.48 13.36
C HIS A 144 -0.37 15.03 13.99
N MET A 145 0.19 13.92 13.54
CA MET A 145 1.53 13.47 13.97
C MET A 145 2.58 14.56 13.74
N PHE A 146 2.54 15.23 12.57
CA PHE A 146 3.44 16.35 12.25
C PHE A 146 3.27 17.51 13.23
N GLU A 147 2.06 17.97 13.50
CA GLU A 147 1.77 19.10 14.39
C GLU A 147 2.24 18.82 15.84
N VAL A 148 1.96 17.60 16.34
CA VAL A 148 2.42 17.18 17.67
C VAL A 148 3.95 17.17 17.72
N SER A 149 4.60 16.52 16.76
CA SER A 149 6.07 16.41 16.73
C SER A 149 6.76 17.78 16.57
N LYS A 150 6.17 18.69 15.81
CA LYS A 150 6.70 20.05 15.61
C LYS A 150 6.55 20.92 16.88
N ALA A 151 5.48 20.73 17.65
CA ALA A 151 5.22 21.50 18.85
C ALA A 151 6.23 21.22 19.97
N TYR A 152 6.81 20.02 20.01
CA TYR A 152 7.75 19.58 21.03
C TYR A 152 9.17 19.52 20.47
N SER A 153 9.97 20.54 20.72
CA SER A 153 11.40 20.52 20.38
C SER A 153 12.18 19.62 21.37
N GLY A 154 12.98 18.71 20.83
CA GLY A 154 13.85 17.82 21.64
C GLY A 154 13.26 16.47 21.98
N ILE A 155 12.22 16.01 21.26
CA ILE A 155 11.78 14.61 21.32
C ILE A 155 12.92 13.73 20.81
N GLU A 156 13.28 12.73 21.60
CA GLU A 156 14.12 11.61 21.17
C GLU A 156 13.22 10.42 20.85
N ASP A 157 13.49 9.74 19.74
CA ASP A 157 12.72 8.57 19.35
C ASP A 157 13.02 7.39 20.29
N SER A 158 12.01 6.62 20.61
CA SER A 158 12.19 5.31 21.24
C SER A 158 12.87 4.33 20.27
N GLU A 159 13.49 3.29 20.79
CA GLU A 159 14.09 2.23 19.97
C GLU A 159 13.02 1.59 19.02
N ASP A 160 11.78 1.53 19.46
CA ASP A 160 10.68 0.97 18.67
C ASP A 160 10.30 1.89 17.51
N ILE A 161 10.26 3.21 17.70
CA ILE A 161 10.05 4.20 16.63
C ILE A 161 11.21 4.20 15.65
N GLU A 162 12.46 4.19 16.15
CA GLU A 162 13.64 4.15 15.29
C GLU A 162 13.64 2.88 14.40
N ARG A 163 13.35 1.73 14.99
CA ARG A 163 13.21 0.46 14.28
C ARG A 163 12.09 0.52 13.24
N ALA A 164 10.90 1.01 13.63
CA ALA A 164 9.76 1.15 12.74
C ALA A 164 10.06 2.08 11.56
N LEU A 165 10.78 3.18 11.78
CA LEU A 165 11.23 4.07 10.71
C LEU A 165 12.15 3.33 9.73
N HIS A 166 13.20 2.66 10.21
CA HIS A 166 14.15 1.97 9.33
C HIS A 166 13.49 0.82 8.55
N GLN A 167 12.60 0.07 9.18
CA GLN A 167 11.76 -0.93 8.48
C GLN A 167 10.84 -0.29 7.42
N THR A 168 10.29 0.89 7.72
CA THR A 168 9.43 1.63 6.79
C THR A 168 10.23 2.16 5.61
N ILE A 169 11.42 2.75 5.82
CA ILE A 169 12.30 3.21 4.73
C ILE A 169 12.63 2.03 3.81
N LYS A 170 13.10 0.92 4.38
CA LYS A 170 13.42 -0.30 3.62
C LYS A 170 12.23 -0.77 2.78
N LYS A 171 11.08 -0.97 3.44
CA LYS A 171 9.88 -1.52 2.80
C LYS A 171 9.34 -0.61 1.71
N VAL A 172 9.25 0.70 1.95
CA VAL A 172 8.76 1.68 0.96
C VAL A 172 9.71 1.76 -0.22
N THR A 173 11.03 1.75 0.01
CA THR A 173 12.03 1.75 -1.07
C THR A 173 11.88 0.54 -1.97
N GLU A 174 11.87 -0.67 -1.40
CA GLU A 174 11.70 -1.92 -2.15
C GLU A 174 10.36 -1.98 -2.90
N ASP A 175 9.29 -1.44 -2.31
CA ASP A 175 7.97 -1.44 -2.92
C ASP A 175 7.87 -0.44 -4.08
N LEU A 176 8.49 0.74 -3.97
CA LEU A 176 8.56 1.72 -5.06
C LEU A 176 9.34 1.18 -6.26
N GLU A 177 10.51 0.56 -6.04
CA GLU A 177 11.32 -0.05 -7.10
C GLU A 177 10.56 -1.14 -7.87
N ASN A 178 9.66 -1.85 -7.17
CA ASN A 178 8.86 -2.94 -7.72
C ASN A 178 7.42 -2.51 -8.10
N LEU A 179 7.09 -1.22 -8.04
CA LEU A 179 5.76 -0.66 -8.33
C LEU A 179 4.62 -1.25 -7.46
N ARG A 180 4.95 -1.72 -6.26
CA ARG A 180 3.99 -2.21 -5.26
C ARG A 180 3.47 -1.06 -4.39
N LEU A 181 2.86 -0.07 -5.01
CA LEU A 181 2.51 1.21 -4.39
C LEU A 181 1.50 1.06 -3.25
N ASN A 182 0.56 0.12 -3.37
CA ASN A 182 -0.43 -0.16 -2.35
C ASN A 182 0.18 -0.70 -1.04
N THR A 183 1.21 -1.54 -1.12
CA THR A 183 1.90 -2.05 0.08
C THR A 183 2.82 -1.01 0.70
N ALA A 184 3.44 -0.14 -0.10
CA ALA A 184 4.18 1.02 0.39
C ALA A 184 3.29 1.95 1.22
N ILE A 185 2.09 2.29 0.72
CA ILE A 185 1.11 3.11 1.46
C ILE A 185 0.66 2.42 2.74
N SER A 186 0.40 1.10 2.69
CA SER A 186 0.06 0.32 3.89
C SER A 186 1.14 0.43 4.97
N GLN A 187 2.43 0.37 4.57
CA GLN A 187 3.55 0.52 5.50
C GLN A 187 3.61 1.93 6.10
N LEU A 188 3.39 2.97 5.29
CA LEU A 188 3.31 4.34 5.79
C LEU A 188 2.16 4.52 6.80
N MET A 189 1.00 3.88 6.55
CA MET A 189 -0.12 3.88 7.51
C MET A 189 0.24 3.17 8.82
N ILE A 190 0.97 2.05 8.77
CA ILE A 190 1.45 1.33 9.96
C ILE A 190 2.37 2.25 10.76
N PHE A 191 3.33 2.90 10.12
CA PHE A 191 4.26 3.82 10.79
C PHE A 191 3.52 4.97 11.48
N VAL A 192 2.58 5.64 10.79
CA VAL A 192 1.78 6.72 11.39
C VAL A 192 0.99 6.24 12.60
N ASN A 193 0.45 5.00 12.57
CA ASN A 193 -0.25 4.43 13.73
C ASN A 193 0.67 4.22 14.93
N GLN A 194 1.90 3.74 14.70
CA GLN A 194 2.89 3.56 15.76
C GLN A 194 3.36 4.91 16.31
N ALA A 195 3.71 5.85 15.44
CA ALA A 195 4.17 7.18 15.83
C ALA A 195 3.11 8.00 16.58
N THR A 196 1.82 7.85 16.22
CA THR A 196 0.73 8.52 16.95
C THR A 196 0.35 7.85 18.26
N ALA A 197 0.81 6.64 18.55
CA ALA A 197 0.64 6.00 19.84
C ALA A 197 1.67 6.50 20.87
N GLU A 198 2.72 7.19 20.43
CA GLU A 198 3.68 7.94 21.25
C GLU A 198 3.38 9.44 21.14
N ASP A 199 3.94 10.24 22.04
CA ASP A 199 3.69 11.70 22.09
C ASP A 199 4.51 12.46 21.02
N GLY A 200 4.61 11.92 19.80
CA GLY A 200 5.32 12.49 18.67
C GLY A 200 6.63 11.75 18.34
N VAL A 201 7.34 12.25 17.34
CA VAL A 201 8.61 11.70 16.86
C VAL A 201 9.66 12.80 16.74
N SER A 202 10.93 12.43 16.68
CA SER A 202 12.03 13.38 16.49
C SER A 202 11.89 14.12 15.14
N ARG A 203 12.52 15.31 15.09
CA ARG A 203 12.57 16.10 13.86
C ARG A 203 13.25 15.35 12.71
N ASP A 204 14.25 14.51 12.97
CA ASP A 204 14.93 13.71 11.96
C ASP A 204 13.98 12.65 11.40
N THR A 205 13.31 11.90 12.27
CA THR A 205 12.30 10.91 11.87
C THR A 205 11.16 11.54 11.08
N LEU A 206 10.65 12.69 11.52
CA LEU A 206 9.63 13.43 10.79
C LEU A 206 10.10 13.85 9.39
N SER A 207 11.33 14.37 9.28
CA SER A 207 11.95 14.75 8.01
C SER A 207 12.10 13.56 7.05
N ARG A 208 12.49 12.38 7.56
CA ARG A 208 12.59 11.15 6.75
C ARG A 208 11.22 10.64 6.33
N PHE A 209 10.24 10.65 7.22
CA PHE A 209 8.86 10.25 6.90
C PHE A 209 8.23 11.12 5.81
N ILE A 210 8.38 12.45 5.89
CA ILE A 210 7.87 13.39 4.88
C ILE A 210 8.43 13.03 3.49
N ARG A 211 9.73 12.73 3.39
CA ARG A 211 10.36 12.32 2.12
C ARG A 211 9.82 11.00 1.57
N LEU A 212 9.49 10.05 2.45
CA LEU A 212 8.87 8.76 2.06
C LEU A 212 7.43 8.95 1.56
N LEU A 213 6.68 9.88 2.14
CA LEU A 213 5.29 10.13 1.77
C LEU A 213 5.16 11.03 0.53
N ALA A 214 6.17 11.88 0.25
CA ALA A 214 6.13 12.88 -0.81
C ALA A 214 5.78 12.35 -2.22
N PRO A 215 6.24 11.16 -2.68
CA PRO A 215 5.83 10.62 -3.98
C PRO A 215 4.33 10.38 -4.10
N PHE A 216 3.65 10.09 -3.00
CA PHE A 216 2.23 9.78 -2.94
C PHE A 216 1.36 11.01 -2.67
N ALA A 217 1.81 11.90 -1.78
CA ALA A 217 1.08 13.07 -1.30
C ALA A 217 1.97 14.33 -1.32
N PRO A 218 2.35 14.81 -2.52
CA PRO A 218 3.35 15.88 -2.66
C PRO A 218 2.93 17.22 -2.04
N HIS A 219 1.64 17.57 -2.06
CA HIS A 219 1.19 18.89 -1.60
C HIS A 219 1.28 19.00 -0.08
N VAL A 220 0.74 18.03 0.65
CA VAL A 220 0.81 18.03 2.11
C VAL A 220 2.25 17.87 2.60
N CYS A 221 3.05 17.07 1.91
CA CYS A 221 4.46 16.89 2.26
C CYS A 221 5.30 18.15 2.02
N GLU A 222 5.04 18.89 0.95
CA GLU A 222 5.71 20.17 0.70
C GLU A 222 5.36 21.20 1.79
N GLU A 223 4.10 21.26 2.23
CA GLU A 223 3.68 22.16 3.32
C GLU A 223 4.36 21.80 4.64
N MET A 224 4.37 20.50 5.00
CA MET A 224 5.10 20.02 6.18
C MET A 224 6.60 20.34 6.08
N TRP A 225 7.21 20.11 4.92
CA TRP A 225 8.63 20.30 4.67
C TRP A 225 9.05 21.75 4.83
N ARG A 226 8.30 22.69 4.25
CA ARG A 226 8.50 24.14 4.41
C ARG A 226 8.28 24.58 5.85
N SER A 227 7.29 24.05 6.52
CA SER A 227 7.02 24.32 7.93
C SER A 227 8.15 23.88 8.87
N LEU A 228 9.00 22.94 8.43
CA LEU A 228 10.27 22.61 9.12
C LEU A 228 11.42 23.57 8.81
N GLY A 229 11.18 24.62 7.99
CA GLY A 229 12.19 25.62 7.66
C GLY A 229 13.09 25.24 6.49
N ASN A 230 12.71 24.26 5.66
CA ASN A 230 13.47 23.94 4.45
C ASN A 230 13.05 24.89 3.31
N GLU A 231 14.03 25.38 2.58
CA GLU A 231 13.81 26.32 1.46
C GLU A 231 13.62 25.61 0.11
N GLU A 232 14.32 24.49 -0.09
CA GLU A 232 14.20 23.68 -1.31
C GLU A 232 12.96 22.79 -1.26
N LEU A 233 12.48 22.37 -2.43
CA LEU A 233 11.36 21.44 -2.54
C LEU A 233 11.70 20.08 -1.93
N VAL A 234 10.74 19.45 -1.27
CA VAL A 234 10.92 18.09 -0.70
C VAL A 234 11.34 17.07 -1.75
N LEU A 235 10.93 17.24 -3.01
CA LEU A 235 11.29 16.36 -4.12
C LEU A 235 12.78 16.40 -4.49
N ASN A 236 13.49 17.48 -4.13
CA ASN A 236 14.93 17.62 -4.36
C ASN A 236 15.76 17.07 -3.18
N ALA A 237 15.11 16.77 -2.07
CA ALA A 237 15.81 16.20 -0.90
C ALA A 237 16.25 14.75 -1.19
N PRO A 238 17.42 14.32 -0.70
CA PRO A 238 17.90 12.96 -0.92
C PRO A 238 16.95 11.94 -0.29
N TRP A 239 16.76 10.80 -0.99
CA TRP A 239 15.96 9.71 -0.46
C TRP A 239 16.55 9.19 0.86
N PRO A 240 15.72 8.91 1.89
CA PRO A 240 16.25 8.47 3.19
C PRO A 240 16.84 7.06 3.09
N GLU A 241 17.97 6.87 3.76
CA GLU A 241 18.65 5.58 3.87
C GLU A 241 18.22 4.86 5.15
N TYR A 242 18.17 3.53 5.10
CA TYR A 242 17.92 2.70 6.27
C TYR A 242 19.18 1.97 6.71
N ASP A 243 19.28 1.72 8.02
CA ASP A 243 20.30 0.88 8.62
C ASP A 243 19.74 -0.54 8.77
N PRO A 244 20.35 -1.57 8.15
CA PRO A 244 19.87 -2.96 8.25
C PRO A 244 19.88 -3.49 9.69
N GLU A 245 20.83 -3.05 10.54
CA GLU A 245 20.93 -3.50 11.94
C GLU A 245 19.75 -2.98 12.76
N LYS A 246 19.30 -1.76 12.49
CA LYS A 246 18.14 -1.15 13.14
C LYS A 246 16.80 -1.72 12.66
N CYS A 247 16.77 -2.47 11.55
CA CYS A 247 15.56 -3.16 11.09
C CYS A 247 15.27 -4.45 11.88
N ILE A 248 16.22 -4.95 12.67
CA ILE A 248 16.09 -6.24 13.36
C ILE A 248 15.17 -6.10 14.57
N GLU A 249 14.11 -6.90 14.62
CA GLU A 249 13.26 -6.99 15.80
C GLU A 249 14.06 -7.62 16.94
N SER A 250 14.08 -6.96 18.09
CA SER A 250 14.71 -7.50 19.31
C SER A 250 13.97 -8.73 19.84
N GLU A 251 12.63 -8.72 19.71
CA GLU A 251 11.75 -9.81 20.09
C GLU A 251 10.79 -10.17 18.97
N VAL A 252 10.48 -11.45 18.87
CA VAL A 252 9.55 -11.98 17.84
C VAL A 252 8.48 -12.85 18.49
N THR A 253 7.28 -12.81 17.94
CA THR A 253 6.20 -13.70 18.34
C THR A 253 6.26 -15.01 17.55
N ILE A 254 6.69 -16.08 18.24
CA ILE A 254 6.74 -17.42 17.66
C ILE A 254 5.40 -18.13 17.90
N VAL A 255 4.79 -18.58 16.80
CA VAL A 255 3.54 -19.34 16.82
C VAL A 255 3.82 -20.77 17.26
N VAL A 256 3.15 -21.25 18.34
CA VAL A 256 3.25 -22.64 18.79
C VAL A 256 2.07 -23.43 18.28
N GLN A 257 2.36 -24.49 17.54
CA GLN A 257 1.38 -25.41 17.00
C GLN A 257 1.56 -26.82 17.56
N VAL A 258 0.45 -27.56 17.68
CA VAL A 258 0.43 -29.02 17.91
C VAL A 258 -0.37 -29.65 16.78
N ASN A 259 0.24 -30.54 16.02
CA ASN A 259 -0.31 -31.14 14.81
C ASN A 259 -0.90 -30.10 13.84
N GLY A 260 -0.16 -29.00 13.60
CA GLY A 260 -0.54 -27.90 12.68
C GLY A 260 -1.62 -26.94 13.22
N LYS A 261 -2.16 -27.15 14.44
CA LYS A 261 -3.17 -26.27 15.03
C LYS A 261 -2.54 -25.32 16.04
N LEU A 262 -2.83 -24.03 15.94
CA LEU A 262 -2.38 -22.99 16.87
C LEU A 262 -2.80 -23.33 18.30
N ARG A 263 -1.84 -23.28 19.26
CA ARG A 263 -2.08 -23.54 20.68
C ARG A 263 -1.59 -22.43 21.60
N ALA A 264 -0.47 -21.77 21.24
CA ALA A 264 0.10 -20.66 21.99
C ALA A 264 0.85 -19.70 21.08
N ARG A 265 1.22 -18.55 21.64
CA ARG A 265 2.18 -17.60 21.07
C ARG A 265 3.23 -17.30 22.13
N LEU A 266 4.49 -17.32 21.73
CA LEU A 266 5.63 -17.04 22.60
C LEU A 266 6.35 -15.81 22.09
N VAL A 267 6.59 -14.83 22.96
CA VAL A 267 7.50 -13.73 22.67
C VAL A 267 8.90 -14.19 23.07
N ARG A 268 9.85 -14.12 22.14
CA ARG A 268 11.24 -14.53 22.32
C ARG A 268 12.18 -13.57 21.61
N PRO A 269 13.44 -13.45 22.10
CA PRO A 269 14.47 -12.72 21.36
C PRO A 269 14.58 -13.22 19.92
N SER A 270 14.80 -12.31 18.98
CA SER A 270 15.02 -12.66 17.58
C SER A 270 16.25 -13.56 17.45
N GLY A 271 16.12 -14.62 16.63
CA GLY A 271 17.20 -15.62 16.51
C GLY A 271 17.31 -16.60 17.69
N ALA A 272 16.31 -16.68 18.58
CA ALA A 272 16.32 -17.65 19.69
C ALA A 272 16.57 -19.07 19.21
N GLU A 273 17.42 -19.80 19.91
CA GLU A 273 17.75 -21.18 19.59
C GLU A 273 16.52 -22.11 19.72
N GLU A 274 16.41 -23.10 18.82
CA GLU A 274 15.33 -24.08 18.81
C GLU A 274 15.12 -24.73 20.18
N ALA A 275 16.20 -25.10 20.87
CA ALA A 275 16.12 -25.75 22.16
C ALA A 275 15.40 -24.87 23.21
N SER A 276 15.70 -23.58 23.25
CA SER A 276 15.07 -22.58 24.14
C SER A 276 13.59 -22.41 23.79
N VAL A 277 13.28 -22.24 22.50
CA VAL A 277 11.90 -22.08 22.04
C VAL A 277 11.07 -23.33 22.30
N ARG A 278 11.64 -24.51 22.05
CA ARG A 278 11.01 -25.81 22.32
C ARG A 278 10.68 -25.98 23.81
N ALA A 279 11.65 -25.69 24.71
CA ALA A 279 11.43 -25.78 26.14
C ALA A 279 10.27 -24.87 26.58
N ALA A 280 10.27 -23.61 26.12
CA ALA A 280 9.21 -22.67 26.44
C ALA A 280 7.83 -23.03 25.81
N ALA A 281 7.83 -23.65 24.64
CA ALA A 281 6.59 -24.14 24.02
C ALA A 281 5.98 -25.29 24.80
N LEU A 282 6.81 -26.22 25.25
CA LEU A 282 6.37 -27.39 26.08
C LEU A 282 5.91 -26.95 27.48
N ASP A 283 6.37 -25.81 27.98
CA ASP A 283 5.95 -25.25 29.29
C ASP A 283 4.56 -24.61 29.24
N GLN A 284 4.05 -24.26 28.06
CA GLN A 284 2.72 -23.65 27.90
C GLN A 284 1.61 -24.62 28.31
N GLN A 285 0.71 -24.17 29.20
CA GLN A 285 -0.39 -24.99 29.71
C GLN A 285 -1.27 -25.55 28.58
N SER A 286 -1.60 -24.73 27.56
CA SER A 286 -2.40 -25.13 26.41
C SER A 286 -1.72 -26.20 25.55
N VAL A 287 -0.40 -26.21 25.49
CA VAL A 287 0.40 -27.24 24.81
C VAL A 287 0.43 -28.52 25.63
N ARG A 288 0.73 -28.41 26.93
CA ARG A 288 0.73 -29.59 27.86
C ARG A 288 -0.60 -30.34 27.84
N GLN A 289 -1.72 -29.60 27.86
CA GLN A 289 -3.06 -30.20 27.77
C GLN A 289 -3.29 -30.99 26.48
N GLN A 290 -2.74 -30.50 25.35
CA GLN A 290 -2.88 -31.20 24.07
C GLN A 290 -1.92 -32.37 23.89
N LEU A 291 -0.78 -32.33 24.55
CA LEU A 291 0.16 -33.46 24.57
C LEU A 291 -0.42 -34.65 25.35
N GLY A 292 -1.05 -34.39 26.50
CA GLY A 292 -1.80 -35.41 27.24
C GLY A 292 -1.05 -36.72 27.48
N GLY A 293 0.30 -36.69 27.57
CA GLY A 293 1.14 -37.90 27.68
C GLY A 293 1.46 -38.58 26.35
N LYS A 294 1.06 -38.03 25.22
CA LYS A 294 1.39 -38.54 23.88
C LYS A 294 2.88 -38.38 23.57
N GLU A 295 3.41 -39.31 22.79
CA GLU A 295 4.79 -39.27 22.35
C GLU A 295 5.00 -38.18 21.28
N ILE A 296 6.07 -37.37 21.43
CA ILE A 296 6.48 -36.37 20.43
C ILE A 296 7.24 -37.11 19.33
N LEU A 297 6.65 -37.15 18.14
CA LEU A 297 7.23 -37.80 16.98
C LEU A 297 8.25 -36.90 16.25
N ASN A 298 7.95 -35.60 16.15
CA ASN A 298 8.81 -34.64 15.46
C ASN A 298 8.56 -33.21 15.97
N VAL A 299 9.55 -32.34 15.80
CA VAL A 299 9.43 -30.90 16.06
C VAL A 299 9.95 -30.17 14.83
N ILE A 300 9.12 -29.31 14.26
CA ILE A 300 9.47 -28.49 13.10
C ILE A 300 9.61 -27.05 13.60
N TYR A 301 10.83 -26.53 13.56
CA TYR A 301 11.11 -25.16 13.95
C TYR A 301 11.44 -24.31 12.73
N ILE A 302 10.74 -23.19 12.57
CA ILE A 302 11.06 -22.14 11.59
C ILE A 302 11.46 -20.92 12.40
N PRO A 303 12.76 -20.51 12.37
CA PRO A 303 13.27 -19.40 13.15
C PRO A 303 12.39 -18.15 13.02
N ASN A 304 12.13 -17.49 14.13
CA ASN A 304 11.36 -16.24 14.25
C ASN A 304 9.88 -16.34 13.78
N LYS A 305 9.38 -17.53 13.44
CA LYS A 305 8.02 -17.69 12.90
C LYS A 305 7.17 -18.67 13.68
N LEU A 306 7.55 -19.93 13.72
CA LEU A 306 6.74 -20.96 14.34
C LEU A 306 7.54 -22.15 14.85
N ILE A 307 6.98 -22.83 15.84
CA ILE A 307 7.35 -24.17 16.25
C ILE A 307 6.11 -25.08 16.20
N ASN A 308 6.19 -26.18 15.46
CA ASN A 308 5.11 -27.16 15.37
C ASN A 308 5.55 -28.50 15.99
N ILE A 309 4.85 -28.92 17.03
CA ILE A 309 5.09 -30.19 17.76
C ILE A 309 4.15 -31.23 17.18
N VAL A 310 4.71 -32.25 16.56
CA VAL A 310 3.96 -33.34 15.96
C VAL A 310 3.90 -34.49 17.00
N VAL A 311 2.69 -34.90 17.34
CA VAL A 311 2.42 -36.00 18.30
C VAL A 311 1.54 -37.04 17.67
N GLN A 312 1.57 -38.21 18.27
CA GLN A 312 0.78 -39.36 17.84
C GLN A 312 -0.74 -39.15 17.94
#